data_2bebe5a9629bd0cd5a2368e817eed03e
#
_entry.id   2bebe5a9629bd0cd5a2368e817eed03e
#
_cell.length_a   1.000
_cell.length_b   1.000
_cell.length_c   1.000
_cell.angle_alpha   90.00
_cell.angle_beta   90.00
_cell.angle_gamma   90.00
#
_symmetry.space_group_name_H-M   'P 1'
#
loop_
_entity.id
_entity.type
_entity.pdbx_description
1 polymer ?
#
loop_
_entity_poly.entity_id
_entity_poly.type
_entity_poly.pdbx_seq_one_letter_code
_entity_poly.pdbx_strand_id
1 'polypeptide(L)'
;MVEVADKVATVTLNRPQARNAINQKLIRELRTIWDDLADDHAVNVVVLTGAGDFFSVGGDVKAMSERPGGDVLEEGEVHDPMISRRAVTRQLELDKPIIAAINGDAIGLAATHALLCDITVMAEDARIGDTHVSRVGLVAGDGGTVIWPLLIGINKAKEYLIRGTLLKGKEAERIGLVNHVAPRAEVLAKAREIAVELANGPTWAIRWTKLSINQIVKDRVNMLLEASMALEQVTFETADHKEATMSFKEKRKPKFGQA
;
A
#
# COMPACT_ATOMS: atom_id res chain seq x y z
N MET A 1 9.04 -11.90 2.98
CA MET A 1 9.79 -12.61 4.06
C MET A 1 9.00 -12.41 5.36
N VAL A 2 8.90 -13.44 6.18
CA VAL A 2 8.15 -13.39 7.45
C VAL A 2 9.02 -13.90 8.58
N GLU A 3 9.03 -13.19 9.71
CA GLU A 3 9.71 -13.58 10.95
C GLU A 3 8.71 -13.46 12.10
N VAL A 4 8.64 -14.45 12.97
CA VAL A 4 7.72 -14.46 14.13
C VAL A 4 8.52 -14.46 15.43
N ALA A 5 8.26 -13.48 16.28
CA ALA A 5 8.81 -13.39 17.63
C ALA A 5 7.83 -12.63 18.53
N ASP A 6 7.73 -13.01 19.80
CA ASP A 6 6.88 -12.33 20.80
C ASP A 6 5.40 -12.22 20.40
N LYS A 7 4.86 -13.23 19.72
CA LYS A 7 3.51 -13.26 19.10
C LYS A 7 3.29 -12.20 18.02
N VAL A 8 4.36 -11.61 17.48
CA VAL A 8 4.34 -10.62 16.43
C VAL A 8 4.96 -11.20 15.15
N ALA A 9 4.23 -11.20 14.05
CA ALA A 9 4.77 -11.50 12.73
C ALA A 9 5.29 -10.22 12.07
N THR A 10 6.56 -10.18 11.70
CA THR A 10 7.13 -9.11 10.87
C THR A 10 7.14 -9.55 9.41
N VAL A 11 6.28 -8.93 8.61
CA VAL A 11 6.18 -9.14 7.16
C VAL A 11 7.01 -8.08 6.46
N THR A 12 8.05 -8.50 5.74
CA THR A 12 8.97 -7.60 5.05
C THR A 12 8.80 -7.71 3.54
N LEU A 13 8.47 -6.59 2.88
CA LEU A 13 8.53 -6.45 1.43
C LEU A 13 10.00 -6.54 1.01
N ASN A 14 10.40 -7.62 0.33
CA ASN A 14 11.81 -7.98 0.18
C ASN A 14 12.27 -8.02 -1.30
N ARG A 15 12.28 -6.84 -1.92
CA ARG A 15 12.90 -6.58 -3.23
C ARG A 15 13.72 -5.28 -3.17
N PRO A 16 14.73 -5.16 -2.25
CA PRO A 16 15.44 -3.90 -2.02
C PRO A 16 16.14 -3.37 -3.25
N GLN A 17 16.65 -4.25 -4.15
CA GLN A 17 17.26 -3.89 -5.42
C GLN A 17 16.30 -3.17 -6.39
N ALA A 18 14.99 -3.36 -6.23
CA ALA A 18 13.92 -2.68 -6.96
C ALA A 18 13.14 -1.68 -6.07
N ARG A 19 13.72 -1.23 -4.95
CA ARG A 19 13.07 -0.35 -3.96
C ARG A 19 11.72 -0.91 -3.49
N ASN A 20 11.65 -2.22 -3.35
CA ASN A 20 10.46 -3.00 -2.99
C ASN A 20 9.25 -2.75 -3.92
N ALA A 21 9.47 -2.43 -5.20
CA ALA A 21 8.41 -2.29 -6.19
C ALA A 21 7.55 -3.57 -6.25
N ILE A 22 6.24 -3.39 -6.27
CA ILE A 22 5.24 -4.46 -6.23
C ILE A 22 5.04 -4.98 -7.67
N ASN A 23 5.66 -6.12 -7.94
CA ASN A 23 5.45 -6.88 -9.18
C ASN A 23 4.39 -7.98 -8.95
N GLN A 24 4.08 -8.73 -10.00
CA GLN A 24 3.08 -9.79 -9.94
C GLN A 24 3.34 -10.85 -8.87
N LYS A 25 4.60 -11.23 -8.66
CA LYS A 25 4.94 -12.17 -7.59
C LYS A 25 4.62 -11.60 -6.22
N LEU A 26 5.05 -10.37 -5.95
CA LEU A 26 4.84 -9.74 -4.65
C LEU A 26 3.36 -9.46 -4.36
N ILE A 27 2.56 -9.06 -5.37
CA ILE A 27 1.12 -8.85 -5.15
C ILE A 27 0.38 -10.17 -4.88
N ARG A 28 0.81 -11.30 -5.49
CA ARG A 28 0.26 -12.62 -5.17
C ARG A 28 0.61 -13.03 -3.74
N GLU A 29 1.84 -12.82 -3.32
CA GLU A 29 2.27 -13.07 -1.94
C GLU A 29 1.50 -12.18 -0.95
N LEU A 30 1.28 -10.90 -1.27
CA LEU A 30 0.46 -10.00 -0.45
C LEU A 30 -1.02 -10.43 -0.40
N ARG A 31 -1.55 -11.07 -1.43
CA ARG A 31 -2.91 -11.61 -1.41
C ARG A 31 -3.06 -12.78 -0.43
N THR A 32 -2.06 -13.66 -0.35
CA THR A 32 -2.16 -14.93 0.41
C THR A 32 -1.67 -14.82 1.85
N ILE A 33 -0.68 -13.96 2.11
CA ILE A 33 -0.06 -13.86 3.43
C ILE A 33 -1.06 -13.55 4.55
N TRP A 34 -2.13 -12.81 4.25
CA TRP A 34 -3.13 -12.45 5.25
C TRP A 34 -3.95 -13.66 5.71
N ASP A 35 -4.26 -14.59 4.81
CA ASP A 35 -4.94 -15.85 5.13
C ASP A 35 -4.02 -16.75 5.96
N ASP A 36 -2.73 -16.89 5.58
CA ASP A 36 -1.74 -17.66 6.33
C ASP A 36 -1.57 -17.12 7.76
N LEU A 37 -1.51 -15.80 7.91
CA LEU A 37 -1.39 -15.15 9.21
C LEU A 37 -2.68 -15.21 10.03
N ALA A 38 -3.86 -15.26 9.40
CA ALA A 38 -5.12 -15.44 10.11
C ALA A 38 -5.15 -16.79 10.85
N ASP A 39 -4.67 -17.84 10.21
CA ASP A 39 -4.67 -19.21 10.74
C ASP A 39 -3.50 -19.51 11.69
N ASP A 40 -2.46 -18.67 11.72
CA ASP A 40 -1.29 -18.89 12.59
C ASP A 40 -1.58 -18.47 14.04
N HIS A 41 -1.85 -19.45 14.89
CA HIS A 41 -2.13 -19.24 16.31
C HIS A 41 -0.93 -18.70 17.14
N ALA A 42 0.28 -18.76 16.61
CA ALA A 42 1.45 -18.16 17.26
C ALA A 42 1.52 -16.63 17.09
N VAL A 43 0.68 -16.06 16.19
CA VAL A 43 0.68 -14.64 15.84
C VAL A 43 -0.58 -13.96 16.40
N ASN A 44 -0.40 -12.86 17.11
CA ASN A 44 -1.47 -11.99 17.59
C ASN A 44 -1.51 -10.64 16.84
N VAL A 45 -0.35 -10.15 16.37
CA VAL A 45 -0.20 -8.84 15.71
C VAL A 45 0.77 -8.98 14.54
N VAL A 46 0.59 -8.18 13.52
CA VAL A 46 1.46 -8.13 12.34
C VAL A 46 2.13 -6.77 12.23
N VAL A 47 3.41 -6.75 11.89
CA VAL A 47 4.15 -5.54 11.48
C VAL A 47 4.49 -5.69 10.00
N LEU A 48 4.09 -4.73 9.17
CA LEU A 48 4.42 -4.66 7.74
C LEU A 48 5.51 -3.63 7.52
N THR A 49 6.62 -4.00 6.87
CA THR A 49 7.74 -3.10 6.59
C THR A 49 8.41 -3.41 5.25
N GLY A 50 9.38 -2.58 4.83
CA GLY A 50 10.19 -2.78 3.64
C GLY A 50 11.65 -3.10 3.97
N ALA A 51 12.28 -3.96 3.17
CA ALA A 51 13.72 -4.21 3.26
C ALA A 51 14.54 -3.02 2.75
N GLY A 52 15.65 -2.68 3.43
CA GLY A 52 16.55 -1.59 3.05
C GLY A 52 15.94 -0.21 3.28
N ASP A 53 16.22 0.74 2.39
CA ASP A 53 15.94 2.16 2.57
C ASP A 53 14.51 2.59 2.17
N PHE A 54 13.72 1.70 1.59
CA PHE A 54 12.37 1.99 1.11
C PHE A 54 11.34 1.10 1.78
N PHE A 55 10.16 1.65 2.09
CA PHE A 55 9.01 0.81 2.33
C PHE A 55 8.61 0.12 1.02
N SER A 56 8.15 0.88 0.04
CA SER A 56 7.97 0.44 -1.35
C SER A 56 7.62 1.64 -2.25
N VAL A 57 8.08 1.61 -3.48
CA VAL A 57 7.76 2.65 -4.50
C VAL A 57 6.48 2.36 -5.29
N GLY A 58 5.66 1.40 -4.84
CA GLY A 58 4.39 1.05 -5.50
C GLY A 58 4.56 0.06 -6.65
N GLY A 59 3.66 0.11 -7.62
CA GLY A 59 3.67 -0.77 -8.78
C GLY A 59 4.99 -0.73 -9.56
N ASP A 60 5.40 -1.85 -10.12
CA ASP A 60 6.64 -1.97 -10.89
C ASP A 60 6.46 -1.39 -12.31
N VAL A 61 6.61 -0.05 -12.43
CA VAL A 61 6.45 0.70 -13.70
C VAL A 61 7.36 0.17 -14.80
N LYS A 62 8.53 -0.37 -14.45
CA LYS A 62 9.43 -0.98 -15.43
C LYS A 62 8.77 -2.22 -16.04
N ALA A 63 8.22 -3.10 -15.22
CA ALA A 63 7.47 -4.26 -15.70
C ALA A 63 6.25 -3.85 -16.54
N MET A 64 5.50 -2.82 -16.12
CA MET A 64 4.39 -2.26 -16.90
C MET A 64 4.85 -1.76 -18.27
N SER A 65 6.00 -1.09 -18.34
CA SER A 65 6.52 -0.52 -19.58
C SER A 65 7.07 -1.55 -20.58
N GLU A 66 7.48 -2.71 -20.10
CA GLU A 66 8.00 -3.79 -20.95
C GLU A 66 6.88 -4.61 -21.59
N ARG A 67 5.66 -4.52 -21.07
CA ARG A 67 4.46 -5.22 -21.57
C ARG A 67 3.23 -4.35 -21.49
N PRO A 68 2.96 -3.52 -22.51
CA PRO A 68 1.70 -2.77 -22.61
C PRO A 68 0.53 -3.77 -22.57
N GLY A 69 -0.32 -3.65 -21.56
CA GLY A 69 -1.57 -4.41 -21.44
C GLY A 69 -1.49 -5.80 -20.78
N GLY A 70 -0.35 -6.20 -20.19
CA GLY A 70 -0.35 -7.52 -19.57
C GLY A 70 0.82 -7.86 -18.66
N ASP A 71 0.51 -8.66 -17.67
CA ASP A 71 1.44 -9.28 -16.75
C ASP A 71 2.28 -10.35 -17.44
N VAL A 72 3.54 -10.46 -17.01
CA VAL A 72 4.33 -11.67 -17.29
C VAL A 72 3.70 -12.79 -16.47
N LEU A 73 2.85 -13.57 -17.11
CA LEU A 73 2.42 -14.84 -16.54
C LEU A 73 3.55 -15.86 -16.73
N GLU A 74 3.90 -16.60 -15.68
CA GLU A 74 4.70 -17.80 -15.82
C GLU A 74 3.87 -18.86 -16.58
N GLU A 75 4.54 -19.81 -17.20
CA GLU A 75 3.86 -20.87 -17.98
C GLU A 75 2.81 -21.57 -17.11
N GLY A 76 1.55 -21.55 -17.56
CA GLY A 76 0.41 -22.11 -16.81
C GLY A 76 -0.31 -21.16 -15.86
N GLU A 77 0.12 -19.93 -15.72
CA GLU A 77 -0.59 -18.92 -14.90
C GLU A 77 -1.73 -18.27 -15.68
N VAL A 78 -2.86 -18.08 -14.99
CA VAL A 78 -4.02 -17.35 -15.52
C VAL A 78 -3.97 -15.91 -15.01
N HIS A 79 -4.23 -14.94 -15.91
CA HIS A 79 -4.42 -13.55 -15.51
C HIS A 79 -5.60 -13.44 -14.52
N ASP A 80 -5.33 -12.94 -13.32
CA ASP A 80 -6.37 -12.66 -12.31
C ASP A 80 -6.61 -11.15 -12.24
N PRO A 81 -7.62 -10.61 -12.95
CA PRO A 81 -7.89 -9.17 -12.96
C PRO A 81 -8.31 -8.63 -11.59
N MET A 82 -8.65 -9.53 -10.66
CA MET A 82 -9.09 -9.18 -9.31
C MET A 82 -7.96 -9.29 -8.26
N ILE A 83 -6.71 -9.52 -8.67
CA ILE A 83 -5.61 -9.79 -7.74
C ILE A 83 -5.34 -8.60 -6.79
N SER A 84 -5.34 -7.38 -7.31
CA SER A 84 -5.15 -6.17 -6.50
C SER A 84 -6.32 -5.96 -5.54
N ARG A 85 -7.57 -6.16 -6.01
CA ARG A 85 -8.74 -6.12 -5.15
C ARG A 85 -8.63 -7.12 -3.99
N ARG A 86 -8.25 -8.36 -4.30
CA ARG A 86 -8.11 -9.40 -3.26
C ARG A 86 -6.99 -9.09 -2.28
N ALA A 87 -5.88 -8.52 -2.73
CA ALA A 87 -4.80 -8.11 -1.82
C ALA A 87 -5.28 -7.05 -0.80
N VAL A 88 -6.07 -6.06 -1.25
CA VAL A 88 -6.67 -5.03 -0.40
C VAL A 88 -7.72 -5.64 0.54
N THR A 89 -8.66 -6.43 0.03
CA THR A 89 -9.77 -6.95 0.83
C THR A 89 -9.31 -7.95 1.87
N ARG A 90 -8.36 -8.84 1.54
CA ARG A 90 -7.79 -9.80 2.49
C ARG A 90 -7.05 -9.13 3.63
N GLN A 91 -6.32 -8.04 3.36
CA GLN A 91 -5.70 -7.25 4.41
C GLN A 91 -6.72 -6.68 5.40
N LEU A 92 -7.86 -6.20 4.92
CA LEU A 92 -8.93 -5.67 5.78
C LEU A 92 -9.71 -6.76 6.52
N GLU A 93 -9.71 -7.98 6.01
CA GLU A 93 -10.39 -9.14 6.61
C GLU A 93 -9.59 -9.79 7.74
N LEU A 94 -8.27 -9.61 7.77
CA LEU A 94 -7.46 -10.10 8.87
C LEU A 94 -7.92 -9.48 10.19
N ASP A 95 -8.30 -10.31 11.15
CA ASP A 95 -8.78 -9.86 12.46
C ASP A 95 -7.64 -9.36 13.38
N LYS A 96 -6.41 -9.81 13.14
CA LYS A 96 -5.23 -9.41 13.91
C LYS A 96 -4.79 -7.99 13.54
N PRO A 97 -4.43 -7.14 14.49
CA PRO A 97 -3.90 -5.80 14.19
C PRO A 97 -2.70 -5.85 13.26
N ILE A 98 -2.64 -4.90 12.32
CA ILE A 98 -1.52 -4.69 11.41
C ILE A 98 -0.94 -3.31 11.66
N ILE A 99 0.36 -3.24 11.91
CA ILE A 99 1.10 -1.99 12.09
C ILE A 99 2.02 -1.78 10.90
N ALA A 100 1.89 -0.67 10.19
CA ALA A 100 2.84 -0.30 9.15
C ALA A 100 4.06 0.39 9.75
N ALA A 101 5.23 -0.23 9.60
CA ALA A 101 6.52 0.40 9.88
C ALA A 101 7.09 0.97 8.57
N ILE A 102 6.73 2.22 8.26
CA ILE A 102 7.08 2.90 7.01
C ILE A 102 8.49 3.46 7.14
N ASN A 103 9.48 2.57 6.97
CA ASN A 103 10.90 2.84 7.14
C ASN A 103 11.52 3.71 6.03
N GLY A 104 10.80 3.95 4.94
CA GLY A 104 11.22 4.74 3.80
C GLY A 104 10.03 5.15 2.95
N ASP A 105 10.28 5.66 1.73
CA ASP A 105 9.20 6.12 0.84
C ASP A 105 8.15 5.03 0.61
N ALA A 106 6.87 5.42 0.71
CA ALA A 106 5.68 4.61 0.45
C ALA A 106 4.81 5.29 -0.62
N ILE A 107 4.79 4.76 -1.85
CA ILE A 107 4.21 5.44 -3.01
C ILE A 107 3.14 4.59 -3.69
N GLY A 108 2.03 5.21 -4.13
CA GLY A 108 0.96 4.56 -4.90
C GLY A 108 0.35 3.36 -4.17
N LEU A 109 0.30 2.20 -4.81
CA LEU A 109 -0.21 0.95 -4.22
C LEU A 109 0.44 0.62 -2.87
N ALA A 110 1.73 0.94 -2.69
CA ALA A 110 2.40 0.72 -1.41
C ALA A 110 1.90 1.68 -0.31
N ALA A 111 1.59 2.92 -0.64
CA ALA A 111 0.94 3.84 0.29
C ALA A 111 -0.46 3.33 0.65
N THR A 112 -1.22 2.79 -0.32
CA THR A 112 -2.51 2.15 -0.08
C THR A 112 -2.39 1.03 0.96
N HIS A 113 -1.47 0.06 0.77
CA HIS A 113 -1.27 -1.03 1.72
C HIS A 113 -0.80 -0.55 3.11
N ALA A 114 0.07 0.47 3.16
CA ALA A 114 0.50 1.06 4.43
C ALA A 114 -0.66 1.74 5.18
N LEU A 115 -1.49 2.50 4.46
CA LEU A 115 -2.63 3.25 5.03
C LEU A 115 -3.84 2.37 5.37
N LEU A 116 -3.92 1.16 4.82
CA LEU A 116 -4.91 0.14 5.20
C LEU A 116 -4.51 -0.63 6.46
N CYS A 117 -3.30 -0.43 6.99
CA CYS A 117 -2.91 -0.94 8.30
C CYS A 117 -3.64 -0.16 9.40
N ASP A 118 -3.79 -0.79 10.56
CA ASP A 118 -4.56 -0.22 11.69
C ASP A 118 -3.80 0.93 12.37
N ILE A 119 -2.47 0.83 12.43
CA ILE A 119 -1.58 1.84 13.00
C ILE A 119 -0.39 2.03 12.07
N THR A 120 0.04 3.27 11.89
CA THR A 120 1.18 3.62 11.05
C THR A 120 2.27 4.33 11.85
N VAL A 121 3.51 3.87 11.71
CA VAL A 121 4.72 4.54 12.22
C VAL A 121 5.60 4.85 11.01
N MET A 122 5.89 6.12 10.75
CA MET A 122 6.58 6.56 9.54
C MET A 122 7.90 7.26 9.86
N ALA A 123 8.91 7.06 9.02
CA ALA A 123 10.16 7.80 9.12
C ALA A 123 9.95 9.29 8.81
N GLU A 124 10.51 10.19 9.63
CA GLU A 124 10.37 11.66 9.49
C GLU A 124 10.80 12.17 8.12
N ASP A 125 11.86 11.58 7.55
CA ASP A 125 12.47 11.98 6.29
C ASP A 125 11.90 11.23 5.08
N ALA A 126 11.11 10.17 5.29
CA ALA A 126 10.42 9.43 4.23
C ALA A 126 9.27 10.23 3.62
N ARG A 127 8.85 9.82 2.44
CA ARG A 127 7.72 10.42 1.73
C ARG A 127 6.60 9.40 1.56
N ILE A 128 5.37 9.85 1.74
CA ILE A 128 4.17 9.08 1.43
C ILE A 128 3.30 9.86 0.44
N GLY A 129 2.72 9.16 -0.52
CA GLY A 129 1.84 9.80 -1.49
C GLY A 129 1.41 8.87 -2.61
N ASP A 130 0.47 9.35 -3.39
CA ASP A 130 0.00 8.65 -4.57
C ASP A 130 0.34 9.46 -5.82
N THR A 131 1.12 8.87 -6.71
CA THR A 131 1.62 9.53 -7.93
C THR A 131 1.01 8.94 -9.21
N HIS A 132 -0.05 8.13 -9.12
CA HIS A 132 -0.72 7.56 -10.30
C HIS A 132 -1.06 8.63 -11.32
N VAL A 133 -1.77 9.68 -10.91
CA VAL A 133 -2.18 10.76 -11.83
C VAL A 133 -0.97 11.52 -12.38
N SER A 134 -0.10 12.01 -11.49
CA SER A 134 0.93 12.99 -11.87
C SER A 134 2.16 12.40 -12.56
N ARG A 135 2.42 11.11 -12.41
CA ARG A 135 3.63 10.45 -12.94
C ARG A 135 3.36 9.28 -13.86
N VAL A 136 2.24 8.61 -13.67
CA VAL A 136 1.92 7.39 -14.42
C VAL A 136 0.74 7.59 -15.38
N GLY A 137 -0.01 8.69 -15.24
CA GLY A 137 -1.17 8.99 -16.09
C GLY A 137 -2.32 8.00 -15.84
N LEU A 138 -2.45 7.49 -14.61
CA LEU A 138 -3.49 6.53 -14.21
C LEU A 138 -4.38 7.12 -13.13
N VAL A 139 -5.58 6.59 -13.00
CA VAL A 139 -6.42 6.80 -11.82
C VAL A 139 -5.75 6.11 -10.61
N ALA A 140 -5.84 6.70 -9.42
CA ALA A 140 -5.41 6.06 -8.16
C ALA A 140 -6.42 4.99 -7.71
N GLY A 141 -6.68 4.02 -8.59
CA GLY A 141 -7.81 3.09 -8.54
C GLY A 141 -7.62 1.91 -7.60
N ASP A 142 -6.38 1.59 -7.27
CA ASP A 142 -5.96 0.45 -6.46
C ASP A 142 -6.22 0.59 -4.95
N GLY A 143 -7.08 1.54 -4.56
CA GLY A 143 -7.53 1.80 -3.19
C GLY A 143 -7.17 3.19 -2.67
N GLY A 144 -6.33 3.96 -3.36
CA GLY A 144 -6.02 5.34 -2.98
C GLY A 144 -7.28 6.19 -2.87
N THR A 145 -8.18 6.12 -3.85
CA THR A 145 -9.48 6.83 -3.86
C THR A 145 -10.42 6.40 -2.72
N VAL A 146 -10.16 5.29 -2.07
CA VAL A 146 -10.93 4.79 -0.92
C VAL A 146 -10.33 5.28 0.40
N ILE A 147 -9.05 4.98 0.64
CA ILE A 147 -8.46 5.16 1.98
C ILE A 147 -8.11 6.61 2.29
N TRP A 148 -7.61 7.39 1.32
CA TRP A 148 -7.24 8.78 1.57
C TRP A 148 -8.42 9.64 2.06
N PRO A 149 -9.63 9.61 1.40
CA PRO A 149 -10.78 10.38 1.88
C PRO A 149 -11.23 10.02 3.29
N LEU A 150 -11.07 8.75 3.68
CA LEU A 150 -11.43 8.29 5.03
C LEU A 150 -10.49 8.85 6.09
N LEU A 151 -9.21 9.00 5.79
CA LEU A 151 -8.21 9.47 6.75
C LEU A 151 -8.14 11.00 6.85
N ILE A 152 -8.15 11.72 5.72
CA ILE A 152 -7.88 13.17 5.69
C ILE A 152 -9.04 14.01 5.16
N GLY A 153 -10.17 13.38 4.86
CA GLY A 153 -11.35 14.02 4.28
C GLY A 153 -11.25 14.26 2.77
N ILE A 154 -12.41 14.41 2.14
CA ILE A 154 -12.57 14.40 0.68
C ILE A 154 -11.76 15.49 -0.02
N ASN A 155 -11.77 16.73 0.50
CA ASN A 155 -11.12 17.86 -0.18
C ASN A 155 -9.60 17.71 -0.24
N LYS A 156 -8.96 17.34 0.87
CA LYS A 156 -7.52 17.10 0.91
C LYS A 156 -7.13 15.87 0.08
N ALA A 157 -7.92 14.80 0.16
CA ALA A 157 -7.69 13.61 -0.66
C ALA A 157 -7.71 13.96 -2.16
N LYS A 158 -8.72 14.71 -2.64
CA LYS A 158 -8.75 15.18 -4.03
C LYS A 158 -7.51 15.98 -4.40
N GLU A 159 -7.10 16.94 -3.58
CA GLU A 159 -5.92 17.75 -3.86
C GLU A 159 -4.66 16.88 -3.98
N TYR A 160 -4.40 16.03 -3.00
CA TYR A 160 -3.17 15.23 -2.97
C TYR A 160 -3.13 14.16 -4.04
N LEU A 161 -4.23 13.45 -4.28
CA LEU A 161 -4.30 12.39 -5.30
C LEU A 161 -4.23 12.98 -6.72
N ILE A 162 -4.96 14.04 -7.01
CA ILE A 162 -4.96 14.66 -8.35
C ILE A 162 -3.59 15.29 -8.66
N ARG A 163 -2.96 15.95 -7.68
CA ARG A 163 -1.65 16.58 -7.87
C ARG A 163 -0.48 15.61 -7.75
N GLY A 164 -0.71 14.42 -7.17
CA GLY A 164 0.35 13.47 -6.87
C GLY A 164 1.38 13.98 -5.88
N THR A 165 0.92 14.72 -4.86
CA THR A 165 1.80 15.36 -3.89
C THR A 165 2.38 14.34 -2.92
N LEU A 166 3.71 14.36 -2.75
CA LEU A 166 4.41 13.55 -1.77
C LEU A 166 4.59 14.33 -0.47
N LEU A 167 4.12 13.76 0.64
CA LEU A 167 4.18 14.33 1.99
C LEU A 167 5.34 13.73 2.77
N LYS A 168 6.06 14.54 3.52
CA LYS A 168 7.03 14.07 4.51
C LYS A 168 6.32 13.65 5.79
N GLY A 169 6.97 12.81 6.61
CA GLY A 169 6.38 12.22 7.82
C GLY A 169 5.65 13.22 8.71
N LYS A 170 6.30 14.30 9.12
CA LYS A 170 5.68 15.33 10.00
C LYS A 170 4.42 15.98 9.42
N GLU A 171 4.39 16.20 8.11
CA GLU A 171 3.19 16.76 7.46
C GLU A 171 2.09 15.68 7.35
N ALA A 172 2.45 14.44 7.04
CA ALA A 172 1.51 13.33 7.00
C ALA A 172 0.84 13.09 8.37
N GLU A 173 1.62 13.15 9.46
CA GLU A 173 1.09 13.07 10.82
C GLU A 173 0.19 14.27 11.16
N ARG A 174 0.64 15.49 10.85
CA ARG A 174 -0.12 16.75 11.13
C ARG A 174 -1.52 16.75 10.51
N ILE A 175 -1.67 16.16 9.33
CA ILE A 175 -2.98 16.10 8.65
C ILE A 175 -3.78 14.84 8.98
N GLY A 176 -3.25 13.94 9.80
CA GLY A 176 -3.91 12.70 10.21
C GLY A 176 -3.83 11.58 9.18
N LEU A 177 -2.89 11.66 8.22
CA LEU A 177 -2.68 10.59 7.25
C LEU A 177 -1.94 9.39 7.86
N VAL A 178 -1.01 9.64 8.79
CA VAL A 178 -0.31 8.61 9.57
C VAL A 178 -0.44 8.90 11.06
N ASN A 179 -0.30 7.87 11.91
CA ASN A 179 -0.51 8.01 13.36
C ASN A 179 0.73 8.58 14.07
N HIS A 180 1.92 8.09 13.72
CA HIS A 180 3.17 8.41 14.41
C HIS A 180 4.30 8.64 13.45
N VAL A 181 5.24 9.50 13.83
CA VAL A 181 6.54 9.67 13.15
C VAL A 181 7.68 9.39 14.12
N ALA A 182 8.78 8.88 13.58
CA ALA A 182 10.02 8.61 14.31
C ALA A 182 11.25 8.81 13.43
N PRO A 183 12.46 8.99 14.00
CA PRO A 183 13.69 8.86 13.24
C PRO A 183 13.73 7.54 12.47
N ARG A 184 14.24 7.54 11.22
CA ARG A 184 14.23 6.36 10.35
C ARG A 184 14.74 5.08 11.02
N ALA A 185 15.84 5.19 11.76
CA ALA A 185 16.45 4.05 12.46
C ALA A 185 15.57 3.48 13.58
N GLU A 186 14.59 4.23 14.07
CA GLU A 186 13.74 3.86 15.20
C GLU A 186 12.35 3.38 14.77
N VAL A 187 11.97 3.54 13.49
CA VAL A 187 10.61 3.22 12.99
C VAL A 187 10.21 1.79 13.29
N LEU A 188 11.07 0.83 12.94
CA LEU A 188 10.75 -0.59 13.16
C LEU A 188 10.68 -0.93 14.65
N ALA A 189 11.58 -0.38 15.46
CA ALA A 189 11.59 -0.58 16.91
C ALA A 189 10.30 -0.03 17.54
N LYS A 190 9.90 1.19 17.16
CA LYS A 190 8.65 1.82 17.64
C LYS A 190 7.41 1.04 17.21
N ALA A 191 7.35 0.58 15.96
CA ALA A 191 6.25 -0.27 15.49
C ALA A 191 6.19 -1.60 16.27
N ARG A 192 7.34 -2.21 16.55
CA ARG A 192 7.40 -3.45 17.36
C ARG A 192 7.03 -3.22 18.83
N GLU A 193 7.40 -2.09 19.43
CA GLU A 193 6.96 -1.71 20.77
C GLU A 193 5.42 -1.73 20.87
N ILE A 194 4.73 -1.04 19.95
CA ILE A 194 3.26 -1.02 19.88
C ILE A 194 2.70 -2.43 19.59
N ALA A 195 3.35 -3.19 18.69
CA ALA A 195 2.92 -4.54 18.36
C ALA A 195 2.98 -5.49 19.56
N VAL A 196 4.05 -5.44 20.34
CA VAL A 196 4.23 -6.28 21.55
C VAL A 196 3.24 -5.87 22.65
N GLU A 197 2.98 -4.58 22.83
CA GLU A 197 1.91 -4.09 23.71
C GLU A 197 0.56 -4.72 23.35
N LEU A 198 0.15 -4.61 22.09
CA LEU A 198 -1.11 -5.17 21.61
C LEU A 198 -1.13 -6.71 21.66
N ALA A 199 -0.01 -7.37 21.35
CA ALA A 199 0.08 -8.83 21.36
C ALA A 199 -0.10 -9.45 22.75
N ASN A 200 0.15 -8.68 23.81
CA ASN A 200 -0.06 -9.05 25.20
C ASN A 200 -1.34 -8.46 25.82
N GLY A 201 -2.10 -7.70 25.05
CA GLY A 201 -3.37 -7.11 25.45
C GLY A 201 -4.55 -8.08 25.38
N PRO A 202 -5.77 -7.59 25.61
CA PRO A 202 -7.00 -8.37 25.58
C PRO A 202 -7.36 -8.74 24.12
N THR A 203 -6.82 -9.86 23.65
CA THR A 203 -6.80 -10.30 22.25
C THR A 203 -8.14 -10.14 21.54
N TRP A 204 -9.24 -10.67 22.10
CA TRP A 204 -10.55 -10.63 21.44
C TRP A 204 -11.14 -9.22 21.37
N ALA A 205 -10.96 -8.42 22.43
CA ALA A 205 -11.42 -7.04 22.44
C ALA A 205 -10.69 -6.21 21.37
N ILE A 206 -9.38 -6.39 21.23
CA ILE A 206 -8.57 -5.72 20.22
C ILE A 206 -9.03 -6.12 18.83
N ARG A 207 -9.07 -7.43 18.52
CA ARG A 207 -9.47 -7.95 17.20
C ARG A 207 -10.86 -7.51 16.80
N TRP A 208 -11.83 -7.63 17.68
CA TRP A 208 -13.23 -7.31 17.34
C TRP A 208 -13.49 -5.81 17.30
N THR A 209 -12.74 -4.99 18.05
CA THR A 209 -12.77 -3.53 17.87
C THR A 209 -12.28 -3.15 16.48
N LYS A 210 -11.15 -3.70 16.03
CA LYS A 210 -10.65 -3.53 14.66
C LYS A 210 -11.72 -3.93 13.63
N LEU A 211 -12.24 -5.16 13.71
CA LEU A 211 -13.23 -5.66 12.75
C LEU A 211 -14.49 -4.80 12.72
N SER A 212 -14.93 -4.26 13.88
CA SER A 212 -16.09 -3.38 13.96
C SER A 212 -15.83 -2.06 13.21
N ILE A 213 -14.67 -1.45 13.38
CA ILE A 213 -14.28 -0.22 12.67
C ILE A 213 -14.09 -0.50 11.18
N ASN A 214 -13.49 -1.64 10.84
CA ASN A 214 -13.25 -2.04 9.44
C ASN A 214 -14.55 -2.22 8.64
N GLN A 215 -15.74 -2.37 9.27
CA GLN A 215 -16.99 -2.35 8.52
C GLN A 215 -17.18 -1.03 7.76
N ILE A 216 -16.75 0.10 8.32
CA ILE A 216 -16.82 1.41 7.64
C ILE A 216 -15.90 1.41 6.41
N VAL A 217 -14.68 0.89 6.55
CA VAL A 217 -13.71 0.81 5.44
C VAL A 217 -14.21 -0.15 4.36
N LYS A 218 -14.69 -1.34 4.76
CA LYS A 218 -15.23 -2.36 3.84
C LYS A 218 -16.45 -1.87 3.07
N ASP A 219 -17.33 -1.10 3.70
CA ASP A 219 -18.46 -0.46 3.03
C ASP A 219 -17.98 0.46 1.91
N ARG A 220 -16.96 1.30 2.17
CA ARG A 220 -16.37 2.16 1.15
C ARG A 220 -15.60 1.40 0.06
N VAL A 221 -14.88 0.35 0.43
CA VAL A 221 -14.23 -0.57 -0.53
C VAL A 221 -15.28 -1.18 -1.47
N ASN A 222 -16.37 -1.72 -0.94
CA ASN A 222 -17.43 -2.33 -1.75
C ASN A 222 -18.13 -1.32 -2.66
N MET A 223 -18.25 -0.06 -2.23
CA MET A 223 -18.88 1.00 -3.02
C MET A 223 -17.98 1.52 -4.13
N LEU A 224 -16.67 1.68 -3.89
CA LEU A 224 -15.79 2.50 -4.72
C LEU A 224 -14.70 1.70 -5.44
N LEU A 225 -14.15 0.63 -4.83
CA LEU A 225 -12.92 0.03 -5.30
C LEU A 225 -13.05 -0.55 -6.72
N GLU A 226 -14.10 -1.31 -7.00
CA GLU A 226 -14.29 -1.93 -8.32
C GLU A 226 -14.50 -0.88 -9.42
N ALA A 227 -15.31 0.15 -9.15
CA ALA A 227 -15.50 1.24 -10.10
C ALA A 227 -14.20 2.03 -10.34
N SER A 228 -13.42 2.25 -9.27
CA SER A 228 -12.15 2.96 -9.34
C SER A 228 -11.11 2.18 -10.12
N MET A 229 -10.99 0.87 -9.88
CA MET A 229 -10.11 -0.02 -10.64
C MET A 229 -10.53 -0.12 -12.11
N ALA A 230 -11.83 -0.14 -12.42
CA ALA A 230 -12.30 -0.14 -13.80
C ALA A 230 -11.92 1.17 -14.53
N LEU A 231 -12.02 2.32 -13.86
CA LEU A 231 -11.56 3.61 -14.41
C LEU A 231 -10.03 3.64 -14.55
N GLU A 232 -9.28 3.07 -13.63
CA GLU A 232 -7.84 2.91 -13.75
C GLU A 232 -7.49 2.06 -14.97
N GLN A 233 -8.18 0.93 -15.16
CA GLN A 233 -7.97 0.05 -16.32
C GLN A 233 -8.20 0.79 -17.64
N VAL A 234 -9.19 1.67 -17.75
CA VAL A 234 -9.40 2.51 -18.93
C VAL A 234 -8.22 3.46 -19.14
N THR A 235 -7.64 4.01 -18.06
CA THR A 235 -6.52 4.94 -18.20
C THR A 235 -5.21 4.29 -18.67
N PHE A 236 -5.03 2.96 -18.54
CA PHE A 236 -3.90 2.25 -19.15
C PHE A 236 -3.85 2.36 -20.68
N GLU A 237 -5.01 2.55 -21.34
CA GLU A 237 -5.10 2.67 -22.80
C GLU A 237 -4.86 4.09 -23.32
N THR A 238 -4.79 5.09 -22.43
CA THR A 238 -4.67 6.50 -22.83
C THR A 238 -3.29 6.85 -23.40
N ALA A 239 -3.24 7.92 -24.18
CA ALA A 239 -2.00 8.50 -24.66
C ALA A 239 -1.09 8.97 -23.50
N ASP A 240 -1.69 9.49 -22.44
CA ASP A 240 -0.95 9.97 -21.26
C ASP A 240 -0.23 8.83 -20.55
N HIS A 241 -0.83 7.66 -20.37
CA HIS A 241 -0.14 6.52 -19.79
C HIS A 241 1.00 6.01 -20.68
N LYS A 242 0.80 5.97 -22.00
CA LYS A 242 1.85 5.61 -22.98
C LYS A 242 3.03 6.59 -22.91
N GLU A 243 2.75 7.89 -22.83
CA GLU A 243 3.76 8.92 -22.64
C GLU A 243 4.50 8.76 -21.29
N ALA A 244 3.77 8.47 -20.19
CA ALA A 244 4.37 8.27 -18.89
C ALA A 244 5.36 7.10 -18.89
N THR A 245 4.99 5.96 -19.47
CA THR A 245 5.86 4.78 -19.56
C THR A 245 7.08 5.02 -20.46
N MET A 246 6.91 5.72 -21.59
CA MET A 246 8.03 6.13 -22.44
C MET A 246 8.97 7.10 -21.74
N SER A 247 8.43 8.13 -21.08
CA SER A 247 9.21 9.11 -20.34
C SER A 247 10.04 8.49 -19.23
N PHE A 248 9.49 7.45 -18.58
CA PHE A 248 10.21 6.68 -17.57
C PHE A 248 11.42 5.93 -18.14
N LYS A 249 11.26 5.27 -19.30
CA LYS A 249 12.37 4.62 -20.03
C LYS A 249 13.46 5.60 -20.44
N GLU A 250 13.03 6.78 -20.93
CA GLU A 250 13.93 7.84 -21.39
C GLU A 250 14.48 8.72 -20.27
N LYS A 251 14.10 8.46 -19.01
CA LYS A 251 14.53 9.21 -17.80
C LYS A 251 14.25 10.72 -17.90
N ARG A 252 13.13 11.09 -18.51
CA ARG A 252 12.64 12.47 -18.64
C ARG A 252 11.30 12.66 -17.91
N LYS A 253 10.85 13.90 -17.79
CA LYS A 253 9.49 14.18 -17.30
C LYS A 253 8.45 13.89 -18.40
N PRO A 254 7.29 13.30 -18.07
CA PRO A 254 6.20 13.12 -19.02
C PRO A 254 5.63 14.47 -19.49
N LYS A 255 5.12 14.51 -20.72
CA LYS A 255 4.42 15.64 -21.31
C LYS A 255 2.98 15.23 -21.59
N PHE A 256 2.11 15.42 -20.64
CA PHE A 256 0.70 15.06 -20.70
C PHE A 256 -0.14 16.04 -21.53
N GLY A 257 -1.38 15.63 -21.89
CA GLY A 257 -2.36 16.47 -22.56
C GLY A 257 -2.07 16.69 -24.03
N GLN A 258 -1.35 15.79 -24.69
CA GLN A 258 -1.08 15.82 -26.14
C GLN A 258 -2.02 14.89 -26.91
N ALA A 259 -3.27 14.73 -26.41
CA ALA A 259 -4.30 13.95 -27.11
C ALA A 259 -4.84 14.69 -28.34
#